data_343dfd70f77ee01ddebedf38b0c0e027
#
_entry.id   343dfd70f77ee01ddebedf38b0c0e027
#
_cell.length_a   1.000
_cell.length_b   1.000
_cell.length_c   1.000
_cell.angle_alpha   90.00
_cell.angle_beta   90.00
_cell.angle_gamma   90.00
#
_symmetry.space_group_name_H-M   'P 1'
#
loop_
_entity.id
_entity.type
_entity.pdbx_description
1 polymer ?
#
loop_
_entity_poly.entity_id
_entity_poly.type
_entity_poly.pdbx_seq_one_letter_code
_entity_poly.pdbx_strand_id
1 'polypeptide(L)'
;VGSEMCIRDRLNSFLTAKELEGCSERTLKYYESTLAHYIRETSAPLTQVDTEQLRAYLTDYQDTHVVGKVTIDNIRRILATFFSWLEDEDYIVKSPARKIRRVKAPVRVKEIISDEDMERLRDGCETIRDLAMIDLLSSTGMRVGELVKLNRTSINMGERECIVQGKGNKERKAYFDARAKLHLEEYLRERNDDNPALFVGLCGNHARISICSVENRLRSLGKKLQLPRVHPHKFRRTMATNAINRGMPVEQVQKLLGHVKIETTMEYALVSQSNVKASHRRYLG
;
A
#
# COMPACT_ATOMS: atom_id res chain seq x y z
N VAL A 1 -0.58 36.61 16.44
CA VAL A 1 0.84 36.23 16.28
C VAL A 1 1.27 35.24 17.37
N GLY A 2 0.83 35.35 18.63
CA GLY A 2 1.21 34.43 19.71
C GLY A 2 0.55 33.04 19.66
N SER A 3 -0.68 32.92 19.15
CA SER A 3 -1.42 31.65 19.12
C SER A 3 -0.97 30.71 17.99
N GLU A 4 -0.64 31.22 16.82
CA GLU A 4 -0.17 30.41 15.67
C GLU A 4 1.24 29.83 15.91
N MET A 5 2.14 30.61 16.53
CA MET A 5 3.47 30.15 16.88
C MET A 5 3.40 29.00 17.91
N CYS A 6 2.50 29.10 18.89
CA CYS A 6 2.25 28.03 19.86
C CYS A 6 1.67 26.75 19.22
N ILE A 7 0.80 26.87 18.22
CA ILE A 7 0.18 25.71 17.53
C ILE A 7 1.20 24.96 16.67
N ARG A 8 2.05 25.68 15.93
CA ARG A 8 3.12 25.09 15.13
C ARG A 8 4.17 24.37 15.98
N ASP A 9 4.52 24.96 17.14
CA ASP A 9 5.45 24.35 18.08
C ASP A 9 4.89 23.04 18.62
N ARG A 10 3.57 22.95 18.91
CA ARG A 10 2.92 21.70 19.34
C ARG A 10 2.92 20.65 18.23
N LEU A 11 2.70 21.04 16.97
CA LEU A 11 2.80 20.13 15.84
C LEU A 11 4.23 19.57 15.71
N ASN A 12 5.26 20.42 15.82
CA ASN A 12 6.66 19.98 15.74
C ASN A 12 7.00 19.04 16.91
N SER A 13 6.59 19.37 18.14
CA SER A 13 6.80 18.50 19.31
C SER A 13 6.11 17.14 19.14
N PHE A 14 4.89 17.11 18.61
CA PHE A 14 4.17 15.88 18.29
C PHE A 14 4.91 15.04 17.26
N LEU A 15 5.39 15.66 16.18
CA LEU A 15 6.12 14.94 15.12
C LEU A 15 7.42 14.35 15.66
N THR A 16 8.15 15.10 16.50
CA THR A 16 9.36 14.61 17.18
C THR A 16 9.06 13.44 18.12
N ALA A 17 7.98 13.52 18.91
CA ALA A 17 7.54 12.41 19.75
C ALA A 17 7.22 11.15 18.92
N LYS A 18 6.51 11.30 17.79
CA LYS A 18 6.18 10.18 16.89
C LYS A 18 7.40 9.63 16.14
N GLU A 19 8.41 10.44 15.87
CA GLU A 19 9.69 9.99 15.33
C GLU A 19 10.43 9.11 16.34
N LEU A 20 10.52 9.54 17.59
CA LEU A 20 11.11 8.76 18.71
C LEU A 20 10.37 7.44 18.96
N GLU A 21 9.05 7.41 18.77
CA GLU A 21 8.24 6.18 18.79
C GLU A 21 8.50 5.23 17.61
N GLY A 22 9.37 5.62 16.65
CA GLY A 22 9.73 4.80 15.49
C GLY A 22 8.79 4.91 14.30
N CYS A 23 8.01 5.97 14.18
CA CYS A 23 7.21 6.24 13.00
C CYS A 23 8.10 6.46 11.77
N SER A 24 7.70 5.90 10.62
CA SER A 24 8.42 6.12 9.38
C SER A 24 8.28 7.57 8.89
N GLU A 25 9.30 8.09 8.19
CA GLU A 25 9.28 9.42 7.56
C GLU A 25 8.00 9.67 6.73
N ARG A 26 7.53 8.65 6.01
CA ARG A 26 6.27 8.74 5.24
C ARG A 26 5.05 8.92 6.15
N THR A 27 5.04 8.30 7.31
CA THR A 27 3.95 8.44 8.31
C THR A 27 4.00 9.84 8.92
N LEU A 28 5.19 10.34 9.25
CA LEU A 28 5.39 11.69 9.79
C LEU A 28 4.93 12.75 8.78
N LYS A 29 5.33 12.66 7.51
CA LYS A 29 4.85 13.56 6.45
C LYS A 29 3.33 13.53 6.28
N TYR A 30 2.70 12.37 6.45
CA TYR A 30 1.24 12.25 6.38
C TYR A 30 0.57 12.89 7.60
N TYR A 31 1.13 12.74 8.80
CA TYR A 31 0.67 13.45 10.00
C TYR A 31 0.81 14.95 9.81
N GLU A 32 1.99 15.41 9.44
CA GLU A 32 2.30 16.82 9.21
C GLU A 32 1.32 17.47 8.22
N SER A 33 1.19 16.90 7.02
CA SER A 33 0.31 17.47 5.98
C SER A 33 -1.15 17.53 6.42
N THR A 34 -1.65 16.49 7.09
CA THR A 34 -3.04 16.43 7.57
C THR A 34 -3.29 17.44 8.70
N LEU A 35 -2.38 17.50 9.68
CA LEU A 35 -2.52 18.40 10.82
C LEU A 35 -2.27 19.87 10.43
N ALA A 36 -1.32 20.14 9.54
CA ALA A 36 -1.11 21.47 9.00
C ALA A 36 -2.33 21.98 8.22
N HIS A 37 -3.03 21.11 7.50
CA HIS A 37 -4.29 21.46 6.86
C HIS A 37 -5.37 21.80 7.90
N TYR A 38 -5.56 20.94 8.90
CA TYR A 38 -6.51 21.20 9.98
C TYR A 38 -6.24 22.52 10.71
N ILE A 39 -4.98 22.79 11.05
CA ILE A 39 -4.56 24.03 11.73
C ILE A 39 -4.85 25.29 10.90
N ARG A 40 -4.71 25.21 9.58
CA ARG A 40 -5.01 26.37 8.69
C ARG A 40 -6.50 26.68 8.59
N GLU A 41 -7.32 25.65 8.60
CA GLU A 41 -8.78 25.78 8.46
C GLU A 41 -9.47 26.08 9.81
N THR A 42 -8.75 25.93 10.93
CA THR A 42 -9.31 26.10 12.27
C THR A 42 -8.78 27.39 12.89
N SER A 43 -9.67 28.33 13.21
CA SER A 43 -9.33 29.59 13.86
C SER A 43 -9.28 29.49 15.40
N ALA A 44 -9.83 28.41 15.98
CA ALA A 44 -9.88 28.22 17.44
C ALA A 44 -8.54 27.76 18.01
N PRO A 45 -8.10 28.28 19.18
CA PRO A 45 -6.96 27.74 19.88
C PRO A 45 -7.17 26.24 20.17
N LEU A 46 -6.11 25.41 20.07
CA LEU A 46 -6.19 23.96 20.30
C LEU A 46 -6.79 23.58 21.67
N THR A 47 -6.59 24.43 22.68
CA THR A 47 -7.13 24.27 24.02
C THR A 47 -8.64 24.48 24.12
N GLN A 48 -9.24 25.11 23.12
CA GLN A 48 -10.68 25.45 23.11
C GLN A 48 -11.45 24.62 22.07
N VAL A 49 -10.76 23.77 21.33
CA VAL A 49 -11.42 22.90 20.33
C VAL A 49 -12.32 21.89 21.03
N ASP A 50 -13.57 21.87 20.65
CA ASP A 50 -14.56 20.90 21.14
C ASP A 50 -14.88 19.79 20.13
N THR A 51 -15.69 18.83 20.54
CA THR A 51 -16.07 17.67 19.71
C THR A 51 -16.91 18.07 18.50
N GLU A 52 -17.75 19.11 18.62
CA GLU A 52 -18.63 19.56 17.53
C GLU A 52 -17.82 20.28 16.44
N GLN A 53 -16.84 21.07 16.82
CA GLN A 53 -15.92 21.71 15.87
C GLN A 53 -15.13 20.67 15.07
N LEU A 54 -14.67 19.58 15.69
CA LEU A 54 -14.01 18.49 14.98
C LEU A 54 -14.95 17.74 14.04
N ARG A 55 -16.22 17.57 14.43
CA ARG A 55 -17.25 16.95 13.55
C ARG A 55 -17.52 17.84 12.36
N ALA A 56 -17.73 19.15 12.60
CA ALA A 56 -17.95 20.13 11.54
C ALA A 56 -16.79 20.10 10.54
N TYR A 57 -15.54 20.19 11.02
CA TYR A 57 -14.35 20.11 10.17
C TYR A 57 -14.33 18.85 9.30
N LEU A 58 -14.61 17.67 9.87
CA LEU A 58 -14.60 16.41 9.12
C LEU A 58 -15.70 16.37 8.06
N THR A 59 -16.87 16.96 8.34
CA THR A 59 -17.98 17.04 7.40
C THR A 59 -17.65 18.01 6.27
N ASP A 60 -17.22 19.22 6.61
CA ASP A 60 -16.83 20.25 5.63
C ASP A 60 -15.69 19.79 4.74
N TYR A 61 -14.69 19.10 5.33
CA TYR A 61 -13.61 18.51 4.56
C TYR A 61 -14.11 17.47 3.54
N GLN A 62 -15.08 16.62 3.97
CA GLN A 62 -15.65 15.61 3.08
C GLN A 62 -16.38 16.24 1.89
N ASP A 63 -17.16 17.29 2.15
CA ASP A 63 -18.00 17.95 1.16
C ASP A 63 -17.17 18.81 0.20
N THR A 64 -16.21 19.57 0.74
CA THR A 64 -15.35 20.46 -0.05
C THR A 64 -14.40 19.67 -0.96
N HIS A 65 -13.78 18.59 -0.47
CA HIS A 65 -12.79 17.83 -1.22
C HIS A 65 -13.35 16.59 -1.94
N VAL A 66 -14.66 16.33 -1.82
CA VAL A 66 -15.36 15.19 -2.44
C VAL A 66 -14.64 13.87 -2.17
N VAL A 67 -14.22 13.64 -0.93
CA VAL A 67 -13.45 12.46 -0.53
C VAL A 67 -14.31 11.35 0.06
N GLY A 68 -13.85 10.12 -0.08
CA GLY A 68 -14.56 8.95 0.44
C GLY A 68 -14.44 8.78 1.96
N LYS A 69 -15.37 8.03 2.55
CA LYS A 69 -15.42 7.73 4.01
C LYS A 69 -14.12 7.16 4.58
N VAL A 70 -13.36 6.41 3.79
CA VAL A 70 -12.04 5.87 4.21
C VAL A 70 -11.04 7.00 4.45
N THR A 71 -11.02 8.01 3.59
CA THR A 71 -10.13 9.18 3.75
C THR A 71 -10.52 9.96 5.00
N ILE A 72 -11.81 10.18 5.23
CA ILE A 72 -12.31 10.85 6.43
C ILE A 72 -11.93 10.06 7.71
N ASP A 73 -12.07 8.72 7.71
CA ASP A 73 -11.66 7.92 8.88
C ASP A 73 -10.14 7.99 9.12
N ASN A 74 -9.33 8.11 8.07
CA ASN A 74 -7.89 8.31 8.23
C ASN A 74 -7.56 9.68 8.85
N ILE A 75 -8.20 10.75 8.37
CA ILE A 75 -8.06 12.11 8.96
C ILE A 75 -8.51 12.10 10.41
N ARG A 76 -9.70 11.53 10.70
CA ARG A 76 -10.20 11.35 12.06
C ARG A 76 -9.18 10.64 12.98
N ARG A 77 -8.56 9.57 12.49
CA ARG A 77 -7.54 8.81 13.26
C ARG A 77 -6.33 9.65 13.57
N ILE A 78 -5.86 10.46 12.61
CA ILE A 78 -4.72 11.35 12.82
C ILE A 78 -5.07 12.44 13.85
N LEU A 79 -6.23 13.07 13.70
CA LEU A 79 -6.72 14.05 14.69
C LEU A 79 -6.87 13.42 16.08
N ALA A 80 -7.44 12.20 16.17
CA ALA A 80 -7.56 11.50 17.44
C ALA A 80 -6.19 11.20 18.07
N THR A 81 -5.21 10.79 17.28
CA THR A 81 -3.84 10.55 17.77
C THR A 81 -3.18 11.84 18.27
N PHE A 82 -3.36 12.95 17.54
CA PHE A 82 -2.81 14.24 17.92
C PHE A 82 -3.45 14.80 19.20
N PHE A 83 -4.77 14.81 19.27
CA PHE A 83 -5.47 15.31 20.47
C PHE A 83 -5.31 14.38 21.69
N SER A 84 -5.11 13.08 21.52
CA SER A 84 -4.72 12.20 22.63
C SER A 84 -3.33 12.53 23.12
N TRP A 85 -2.37 12.76 22.21
CA TRP A 85 -1.03 13.19 22.62
C TRP A 85 -1.03 14.53 23.35
N LEU A 86 -1.86 15.51 22.91
CA LEU A 86 -2.03 16.78 23.64
C LEU A 86 -2.62 16.58 25.04
N GLU A 87 -3.52 15.62 25.24
CA GLU A 87 -4.05 15.23 26.56
C GLU A 87 -2.97 14.55 27.41
N ASP A 88 -2.20 13.62 26.83
CA ASP A 88 -1.13 12.88 27.51
C ASP A 88 0.04 13.79 27.96
N GLU A 89 0.27 14.91 27.25
CA GLU A 89 1.29 15.93 27.58
C GLU A 89 0.71 17.12 28.39
N ASP A 90 -0.47 16.97 28.93
CA ASP A 90 -1.16 17.98 29.75
C ASP A 90 -1.41 19.34 29.10
N TYR A 91 -1.36 19.41 27.73
CA TYR A 91 -1.69 20.64 27.00
C TYR A 91 -3.18 20.91 26.94
N ILE A 92 -4.00 19.90 27.05
CA ILE A 92 -5.45 19.96 27.16
C ILE A 92 -5.95 19.00 28.24
N VAL A 93 -7.02 19.36 28.92
CA VAL A 93 -7.59 18.53 30.01
C VAL A 93 -8.21 17.25 29.46
N LYS A 94 -8.79 17.29 28.24
CA LYS A 94 -9.50 16.16 27.65
C LYS A 94 -9.55 16.26 26.14
N SER A 95 -9.20 15.18 25.47
CA SER A 95 -9.24 15.11 24.00
C SER A 95 -10.68 15.24 23.46
N PRO A 96 -10.97 16.24 22.61
CA PRO A 96 -12.27 16.40 21.98
C PRO A 96 -12.57 15.28 20.98
N ALA A 97 -11.55 14.56 20.49
CA ALA A 97 -11.70 13.45 19.55
C ALA A 97 -12.23 12.15 20.20
N ARG A 98 -12.22 12.03 21.52
CA ARG A 98 -12.66 10.81 22.24
C ARG A 98 -14.06 10.32 21.88
N LYS A 99 -14.98 11.24 21.61
CA LYS A 99 -16.38 10.94 21.28
C LYS A 99 -16.61 10.72 19.78
N ILE A 100 -15.59 10.91 18.93
CA ILE A 100 -15.73 10.76 17.49
C ILE A 100 -15.43 9.31 17.13
N ARG A 101 -16.50 8.56 16.85
CA ARG A 101 -16.43 7.14 16.50
C ARG A 101 -15.87 6.93 15.10
N ARG A 102 -15.37 5.73 14.83
CA ARG A 102 -14.91 5.29 13.52
C ARG A 102 -15.99 5.50 12.45
N VAL A 103 -15.60 6.09 11.33
CA VAL A 103 -16.46 6.24 10.16
C VAL A 103 -16.56 4.90 9.44
N LYS A 104 -17.75 4.31 9.42
CA LYS A 104 -17.99 3.04 8.72
C LYS A 104 -18.03 3.28 7.21
N ALA A 105 -17.07 2.74 6.49
CA ALA A 105 -17.09 2.67 5.04
C ALA A 105 -17.68 1.33 4.59
N PRO A 106 -18.48 1.28 3.50
CA PRO A 106 -18.96 0.02 2.95
C PRO A 106 -17.77 -0.83 2.50
N VAL A 107 -17.81 -2.11 2.85
CA VAL A 107 -16.84 -3.09 2.34
C VAL A 107 -17.17 -3.32 0.86
N ARG A 108 -16.29 -2.89 -0.02
CA ARG A 108 -16.42 -3.16 -1.46
C ARG A 108 -15.48 -4.31 -1.82
N VAL A 109 -16.02 -5.32 -2.48
CA VAL A 109 -15.21 -6.34 -3.13
C VAL A 109 -14.34 -5.64 -4.18
N LYS A 110 -13.04 -5.70 -3.98
CA LYS A 110 -12.09 -5.05 -4.89
C LYS A 110 -11.80 -5.99 -6.04
N GLU A 111 -11.95 -5.51 -7.27
CA GLU A 111 -11.70 -6.27 -8.50
C GLU A 111 -10.26 -6.80 -8.56
N ILE A 112 -10.12 -8.00 -9.12
CA ILE A 112 -8.85 -8.62 -9.50
C ILE A 112 -8.61 -8.44 -11.01
N ILE A 113 -7.44 -8.84 -11.50
CA ILE A 113 -7.16 -8.92 -12.94
C ILE A 113 -7.62 -10.30 -13.39
N SER A 114 -8.45 -10.39 -14.44
CA SER A 114 -8.84 -11.67 -15.04
C SER A 114 -7.64 -12.31 -15.73
N ASP A 115 -7.73 -13.60 -16.03
CA ASP A 115 -6.65 -14.30 -16.73
C ASP A 115 -6.48 -13.70 -18.15
N GLU A 116 -7.58 -13.36 -18.84
CA GLU A 116 -7.57 -12.71 -20.17
C GLU A 116 -6.93 -11.32 -20.11
N ASP A 117 -7.28 -10.50 -19.10
CA ASP A 117 -6.68 -9.18 -18.94
C ASP A 117 -5.18 -9.28 -18.58
N MET A 118 -4.77 -10.33 -17.89
CA MET A 118 -3.36 -10.58 -17.60
C MET A 118 -2.58 -10.88 -18.88
N GLU A 119 -3.11 -11.71 -19.79
CA GLU A 119 -2.47 -11.94 -21.08
C GLU A 119 -2.44 -10.68 -21.93
N ARG A 120 -3.53 -9.91 -21.99
CA ARG A 120 -3.56 -8.61 -22.67
C ARG A 120 -2.51 -7.63 -22.13
N LEU A 121 -2.26 -7.64 -20.81
CA LEU A 121 -1.21 -6.83 -20.21
C LEU A 121 0.18 -7.28 -20.64
N ARG A 122 0.43 -8.58 -20.76
CA ARG A 122 1.69 -9.14 -21.25
C ARG A 122 1.92 -8.77 -22.71
N ASP A 123 0.94 -9.03 -23.57
CA ASP A 123 1.00 -8.73 -25.00
C ASP A 123 1.15 -7.23 -25.28
N GLY A 124 0.61 -6.39 -24.42
CA GLY A 124 0.73 -4.94 -24.50
C GLY A 124 2.07 -4.36 -24.05
N CYS A 125 2.97 -5.18 -23.48
CA CYS A 125 4.29 -4.73 -23.08
C CYS A 125 5.18 -4.45 -24.30
N GLU A 126 5.76 -3.25 -24.31
CA GLU A 126 6.66 -2.82 -25.42
C GLU A 126 8.12 -3.21 -25.17
N THR A 127 8.46 -3.58 -23.94
CA THR A 127 9.83 -3.92 -23.54
C THR A 127 9.84 -5.18 -22.68
N ILE A 128 10.88 -5.98 -22.84
CA ILE A 128 11.07 -7.19 -22.03
C ILE A 128 11.21 -6.85 -20.54
N ARG A 129 11.73 -5.66 -20.19
CA ARG A 129 11.76 -5.16 -18.79
C ARG A 129 10.36 -5.10 -18.19
N ASP A 130 9.40 -4.50 -18.91
CA ASP A 130 8.04 -4.32 -18.41
C ASP A 130 7.32 -5.66 -18.30
N LEU A 131 7.55 -6.56 -19.24
CA LEU A 131 7.03 -7.93 -19.22
C LEU A 131 7.58 -8.72 -18.02
N ALA A 132 8.89 -8.71 -17.81
CA ALA A 132 9.53 -9.35 -16.66
C ALA A 132 9.02 -8.77 -15.33
N MET A 133 8.80 -7.45 -15.26
CA MET A 133 8.26 -6.78 -14.07
C MET A 133 6.81 -7.19 -13.78
N ILE A 134 5.95 -7.27 -14.80
CA ILE A 134 4.56 -7.71 -14.66
C ILE A 134 4.51 -9.16 -14.19
N ASP A 135 5.29 -10.05 -14.78
CA ASP A 135 5.29 -11.45 -14.40
C ASP A 135 5.85 -11.67 -12.99
N LEU A 136 6.89 -10.95 -12.61
CA LEU A 136 7.39 -11.02 -11.25
C LEU A 136 6.36 -10.52 -10.22
N LEU A 137 5.65 -9.41 -10.52
CA LEU A 137 4.57 -8.91 -9.67
C LEU A 137 3.40 -9.89 -9.58
N SER A 138 2.99 -10.48 -10.71
CA SER A 138 1.83 -11.41 -10.76
C SER A 138 2.13 -12.73 -10.07
N SER A 139 3.34 -13.23 -10.22
CA SER A 139 3.76 -14.52 -9.67
C SER A 139 4.02 -14.44 -8.15
N THR A 140 4.73 -13.40 -7.69
CA THR A 140 5.14 -13.27 -6.29
C THR A 140 4.16 -12.53 -5.40
N GLY A 141 3.31 -11.68 -5.99
CA GLY A 141 2.45 -10.77 -5.23
C GLY A 141 3.19 -9.80 -4.32
N MET A 142 4.48 -9.54 -4.55
CA MET A 142 5.27 -8.62 -3.73
C MET A 142 4.75 -7.19 -3.80
N ARG A 143 5.12 -6.37 -2.80
CA ARG A 143 4.81 -4.94 -2.82
C ARG A 143 5.72 -4.21 -3.80
N VAL A 144 5.22 -3.12 -4.41
CA VAL A 144 6.05 -2.31 -5.31
C VAL A 144 7.32 -1.79 -4.64
N GLY A 145 7.25 -1.43 -3.35
CA GLY A 145 8.42 -1.03 -2.59
C GLY A 145 9.43 -2.15 -2.35
N GLU A 146 9.01 -3.41 -2.34
CA GLU A 146 9.89 -4.59 -2.32
C GLU A 146 10.52 -4.79 -3.71
N LEU A 147 9.74 -4.70 -4.78
CA LEU A 147 10.20 -4.84 -6.17
C LEU A 147 11.34 -3.89 -6.50
N VAL A 148 11.16 -2.59 -6.24
CA VAL A 148 12.16 -1.57 -6.62
C VAL A 148 13.46 -1.67 -5.82
N LYS A 149 13.44 -2.34 -4.67
CA LYS A 149 14.63 -2.58 -3.84
C LYS A 149 15.43 -3.80 -4.27
N LEU A 150 14.87 -4.70 -5.09
CA LEU A 150 15.59 -5.90 -5.52
C LEU A 150 16.86 -5.56 -6.27
N ASN A 151 17.91 -6.32 -5.97
CA ASN A 151 19.17 -6.34 -6.71
C ASN A 151 19.22 -7.60 -7.62
N ARG A 152 20.11 -7.60 -8.59
CA ARG A 152 20.38 -8.81 -9.41
C ARG A 152 20.74 -9.99 -8.52
N THR A 153 21.51 -9.77 -7.45
CA THR A 153 21.93 -10.77 -6.46
C THR A 153 20.82 -11.25 -5.53
N SER A 154 19.68 -10.57 -5.49
CA SER A 154 18.52 -10.99 -4.68
C SER A 154 17.74 -12.14 -5.31
N ILE A 155 18.03 -12.51 -6.57
CA ILE A 155 17.30 -13.49 -7.37
C ILE A 155 18.09 -14.79 -7.44
N ASN A 156 17.44 -15.89 -7.05
CA ASN A 156 17.91 -17.24 -7.33
C ASN A 156 17.10 -17.84 -8.48
N MET A 157 17.68 -17.85 -9.67
CA MET A 157 17.01 -18.36 -10.88
C MET A 157 16.84 -19.89 -10.83
N GLY A 158 17.73 -20.61 -10.17
CA GLY A 158 17.65 -22.08 -10.02
C GLY A 158 16.42 -22.49 -9.22
N GLU A 159 16.29 -21.92 -8.03
CA GLU A 159 15.19 -22.22 -7.10
C GLU A 159 13.93 -21.40 -7.38
N ARG A 160 13.98 -20.46 -8.32
CA ARG A 160 12.88 -19.50 -8.63
C ARG A 160 12.37 -18.79 -7.38
N GLU A 161 13.30 -18.27 -6.60
CA GLU A 161 13.00 -17.50 -5.38
C GLU A 161 13.77 -16.19 -5.35
N CYS A 162 13.25 -15.24 -4.60
CA CYS A 162 13.94 -13.99 -4.30
C CYS A 162 13.77 -13.61 -2.83
N ILE A 163 14.76 -12.90 -2.29
CA ILE A 163 14.71 -12.35 -0.93
C ILE A 163 14.19 -10.92 -1.04
N VAL A 164 13.06 -10.64 -0.39
CA VAL A 164 12.44 -9.32 -0.35
C VAL A 164 12.47 -8.74 1.06
N GLN A 165 12.76 -7.44 1.14
CA GLN A 165 12.79 -6.71 2.41
C GLN A 165 11.45 -6.02 2.66
N GLY A 166 10.74 -6.47 3.69
CA GLY A 166 9.47 -5.93 4.15
C GLY A 166 9.61 -4.77 5.13
N LYS A 167 8.48 -4.36 5.70
CA LYS A 167 8.42 -3.31 6.75
C LYS A 167 9.23 -3.74 7.99
N GLY A 168 10.05 -2.83 8.52
CA GLY A 168 10.90 -3.10 9.68
C GLY A 168 12.12 -3.97 9.37
N ASN A 169 12.60 -3.91 8.13
CA ASN A 169 13.79 -4.65 7.65
C ASN A 169 13.68 -6.19 7.78
N LYS A 170 12.46 -6.72 7.87
CA LYS A 170 12.22 -8.16 7.91
C LYS A 170 12.32 -8.74 6.51
N GLU A 171 13.19 -9.71 6.35
CA GLU A 171 13.35 -10.46 5.11
C GLU A 171 12.35 -11.61 5.01
N ARG A 172 11.90 -11.88 3.78
CA ARG A 172 11.15 -13.09 3.46
C ARG A 172 11.50 -13.57 2.06
N LYS A 173 11.34 -14.87 1.84
CA LYS A 173 11.39 -15.45 0.50
C LYS A 173 10.07 -15.17 -0.24
N ALA A 174 10.18 -14.82 -1.52
CA ALA A 174 9.07 -14.78 -2.45
C ALA A 174 9.42 -15.72 -3.63
N TYR A 175 8.44 -16.45 -4.13
CA TYR A 175 8.62 -17.45 -5.16
C TYR A 175 7.98 -16.99 -6.46
N PHE A 176 8.65 -17.25 -7.58
CA PHE A 176 8.15 -16.89 -8.90
C PHE A 176 8.08 -18.11 -9.83
N ASP A 177 7.19 -18.04 -10.81
CA ASP A 177 6.95 -19.14 -11.74
C ASP A 177 7.98 -19.20 -12.88
N ALA A 178 7.84 -20.21 -13.75
CA ALA A 178 8.76 -20.43 -14.87
C ALA A 178 8.69 -19.28 -15.90
N ARG A 179 7.52 -18.66 -16.07
CA ARG A 179 7.34 -17.53 -17.02
C ARG A 179 8.12 -16.31 -16.55
N ALA A 180 7.98 -15.94 -15.26
CA ALA A 180 8.74 -14.84 -14.68
C ALA A 180 10.25 -15.09 -14.77
N LYS A 181 10.71 -16.34 -14.56
CA LYS A 181 12.11 -16.73 -14.74
C LYS A 181 12.59 -16.42 -16.16
N LEU A 182 11.90 -16.92 -17.18
CA LEU A 182 12.31 -16.76 -18.58
C LEU A 182 12.42 -15.28 -18.96
N HIS A 183 11.42 -14.47 -18.63
CA HIS A 183 11.44 -13.06 -18.97
C HIS A 183 12.47 -12.25 -18.15
N LEU A 184 12.76 -12.67 -16.90
CA LEU A 184 13.84 -12.07 -16.12
C LEU A 184 15.22 -12.40 -16.73
N GLU A 185 15.45 -13.66 -17.14
CA GLU A 185 16.70 -14.08 -17.80
C GLU A 185 16.91 -13.32 -19.12
N GLU A 186 15.86 -13.17 -19.92
CA GLU A 186 15.90 -12.42 -21.17
C GLU A 186 16.19 -10.93 -20.91
N TYR A 187 15.45 -10.31 -19.99
CA TYR A 187 15.69 -8.93 -19.59
C TYR A 187 17.12 -8.69 -19.11
N LEU A 188 17.64 -9.57 -18.24
CA LEU A 188 18.99 -9.42 -17.71
C LEU A 188 20.07 -9.63 -18.79
N ARG A 189 19.80 -10.43 -19.83
CA ARG A 189 20.69 -10.64 -20.97
C ARG A 189 20.75 -9.40 -21.86
N GLU A 190 19.65 -8.68 -22.03
CA GLU A 190 19.59 -7.45 -22.84
C GLU A 190 20.22 -6.23 -22.12
N ARG A 191 20.45 -6.31 -20.82
CA ARG A 191 21.02 -5.21 -20.05
C ARG A 191 22.51 -5.00 -20.33
N ASN A 192 22.86 -3.76 -20.67
CA ASN A 192 24.23 -3.31 -20.96
C ASN A 192 24.74 -2.29 -19.93
N ASP A 193 24.38 -2.49 -18.64
CA ASP A 193 24.78 -1.61 -17.54
C ASP A 193 25.24 -2.43 -16.32
N ASP A 194 26.05 -1.79 -15.45
CA ASP A 194 26.58 -2.42 -14.24
C ASP A 194 25.77 -2.10 -12.98
N ASN A 195 24.59 -1.46 -13.11
CA ASN A 195 23.79 -1.11 -11.97
C ASN A 195 23.33 -2.39 -11.23
N PRO A 196 23.57 -2.52 -9.92
CA PRO A 196 23.18 -3.71 -9.15
C PRO A 196 21.67 -3.89 -9.02
N ALA A 197 20.86 -2.85 -9.27
CA ALA A 197 19.41 -2.95 -9.20
C ALA A 197 18.86 -3.98 -10.18
N LEU A 198 17.84 -4.78 -9.77
CA LEU A 198 17.19 -5.72 -10.68
C LEU A 198 16.48 -4.97 -11.81
N PHE A 199 15.72 -3.93 -11.52
CA PHE A 199 15.03 -3.11 -12.51
C PHE A 199 15.60 -1.70 -12.57
N VAL A 200 15.87 -1.22 -13.78
CA VAL A 200 16.42 0.11 -14.05
C VAL A 200 15.55 0.90 -15.04
N GLY A 201 15.76 2.20 -15.09
CA GLY A 201 15.17 3.07 -16.11
C GLY A 201 15.64 2.70 -17.51
N LEU A 202 14.82 2.90 -18.54
CA LEU A 202 15.17 2.62 -19.94
C LEU A 202 16.03 3.72 -20.58
N CYS A 203 16.03 4.91 -19.99
CA CYS A 203 16.72 6.08 -20.54
C CYS A 203 17.72 6.64 -19.53
N GLY A 204 18.70 7.36 -20.02
CA GLY A 204 19.69 8.04 -19.21
C GLY A 204 20.74 7.08 -18.63
N ASN A 205 21.05 7.25 -17.34
CA ASN A 205 22.12 6.53 -16.63
C ASN A 205 21.68 5.15 -16.11
N HIS A 206 20.61 4.58 -16.59
CA HIS A 206 20.05 3.30 -16.09
C HIS A 206 19.93 3.25 -14.56
N ALA A 207 19.47 4.35 -13.94
CA ALA A 207 19.26 4.39 -12.51
C ALA A 207 18.18 3.39 -12.07
N ARG A 208 18.25 2.93 -10.81
CA ARG A 208 17.22 2.08 -10.19
C ARG A 208 15.82 2.66 -10.43
N ILE A 209 14.88 1.81 -10.85
CA ILE A 209 13.49 2.21 -11.07
C ILE A 209 12.84 2.69 -9.77
N SER A 210 12.07 3.77 -9.84
CA SER A 210 11.31 4.30 -8.69
C SER A 210 9.91 3.68 -8.60
N ILE A 211 9.30 3.74 -7.41
CA ILE A 211 7.90 3.33 -7.20
C ILE A 211 6.98 4.09 -8.16
N CYS A 212 7.17 5.41 -8.27
CA CYS A 212 6.38 6.26 -9.15
C CYS A 212 6.49 5.84 -10.62
N SER A 213 7.71 5.48 -11.08
CA SER A 213 7.93 4.99 -12.46
C SER A 213 7.17 3.69 -12.72
N VAL A 214 7.21 2.73 -11.79
CA VAL A 214 6.45 1.46 -11.90
C VAL A 214 4.94 1.74 -11.95
N GLU A 215 4.43 2.54 -11.03
CA GLU A 215 3.00 2.86 -10.96
C GLU A 215 2.51 3.60 -12.21
N ASN A 216 3.30 4.56 -12.71
CA ASN A 216 2.97 5.30 -13.93
C ASN A 216 3.00 4.39 -15.17
N ARG A 217 3.99 3.49 -15.27
CA ARG A 217 4.07 2.55 -16.40
C ARG A 217 2.87 1.60 -16.41
N LEU A 218 2.51 1.01 -15.29
CA LEU A 218 1.34 0.13 -15.18
C LEU A 218 0.04 0.89 -15.47
N ARG A 219 -0.09 2.13 -15.00
CA ARG A 219 -1.26 2.98 -15.28
C ARG A 219 -1.38 3.30 -16.77
N SER A 220 -0.27 3.69 -17.40
CA SER A 220 -0.22 3.98 -18.84
C SER A 220 -0.58 2.77 -19.67
N LEU A 221 -0.01 1.60 -19.36
CA LEU A 221 -0.31 0.35 -20.03
C LEU A 221 -1.80 -0.03 -19.89
N GLY A 222 -2.34 0.03 -18.67
CA GLY A 222 -3.76 -0.22 -18.44
C GLY A 222 -4.67 0.73 -19.22
N LYS A 223 -4.32 2.04 -19.28
CA LYS A 223 -5.06 3.02 -20.07
C LYS A 223 -5.02 2.72 -21.58
N LYS A 224 -3.83 2.37 -22.10
CA LYS A 224 -3.63 1.99 -23.52
C LYS A 224 -4.53 0.79 -23.91
N LEU A 225 -4.67 -0.17 -23.01
CA LEU A 225 -5.45 -1.39 -23.22
C LEU A 225 -6.92 -1.26 -22.79
N GLN A 226 -7.37 -0.08 -22.37
CA GLN A 226 -8.72 0.19 -21.86
C GLN A 226 -9.12 -0.72 -20.68
N LEU A 227 -8.13 -1.12 -19.87
CA LEU A 227 -8.35 -1.97 -18.69
C LEU A 227 -8.70 -1.12 -17.46
N PRO A 228 -9.54 -1.65 -16.54
CA PRO A 228 -9.78 -0.99 -15.26
C PRO A 228 -8.46 -0.76 -14.54
N ARG A 229 -8.35 0.37 -13.84
CA ARG A 229 -7.16 0.86 -13.13
C ARG A 229 -6.15 -0.23 -12.74
N VAL A 230 -5.05 -0.32 -13.51
CA VAL A 230 -3.94 -1.26 -13.28
C VAL A 230 -2.91 -0.61 -12.35
N HIS A 231 -2.56 -1.30 -11.26
CA HIS A 231 -1.58 -0.83 -10.27
C HIS A 231 -0.99 -2.02 -9.49
N PRO A 232 0.18 -1.89 -8.85
CA PRO A 232 0.89 -3.03 -8.23
C PRO A 232 0.04 -3.82 -7.20
N HIS A 233 -0.75 -3.13 -6.38
CA HIS A 233 -1.62 -3.82 -5.41
C HIS A 233 -2.72 -4.68 -6.05
N LYS A 234 -3.11 -4.40 -7.31
CA LYS A 234 -4.08 -5.23 -8.03
C LYS A 234 -3.46 -6.59 -8.38
N PHE A 235 -2.18 -6.63 -8.79
CA PHE A 235 -1.42 -7.89 -9.01
C PHE A 235 -1.35 -8.72 -7.74
N ARG A 236 -0.94 -8.11 -6.63
CA ARG A 236 -0.85 -8.78 -5.33
C ARG A 236 -2.19 -9.37 -4.88
N ARG A 237 -3.27 -8.64 -5.07
CA ARG A 237 -4.63 -9.12 -4.78
C ARG A 237 -5.01 -10.28 -5.68
N THR A 238 -4.76 -10.15 -6.98
CA THR A 238 -5.03 -11.21 -7.97
C THR A 238 -4.31 -12.50 -7.60
N MET A 239 -3.01 -12.42 -7.30
CA MET A 239 -2.23 -13.59 -6.88
C MET A 239 -2.81 -14.23 -5.62
N ALA A 240 -3.10 -13.43 -4.59
CA ALA A 240 -3.64 -13.95 -3.34
C ALA A 240 -5.02 -14.60 -3.52
N THR A 241 -5.92 -13.96 -4.25
CA THR A 241 -7.26 -14.50 -4.55
C THR A 241 -7.17 -15.79 -5.36
N ASN A 242 -6.32 -15.82 -6.40
CA ASN A 242 -6.13 -17.01 -7.22
C ASN A 242 -5.49 -18.17 -6.44
N ALA A 243 -4.53 -17.90 -5.54
CA ALA A 243 -3.94 -18.90 -4.68
C ALA A 243 -4.97 -19.54 -3.75
N ILE A 244 -5.81 -18.72 -3.10
CA ILE A 244 -6.90 -19.21 -2.23
C ILE A 244 -7.92 -19.98 -3.05
N ASN A 245 -8.33 -19.49 -4.21
CA ASN A 245 -9.30 -20.15 -5.09
C ASN A 245 -8.81 -21.50 -5.59
N ARG A 246 -7.49 -21.66 -5.74
CA ARG A 246 -6.86 -22.95 -6.10
C ARG A 246 -6.62 -23.86 -4.91
N GLY A 247 -7.06 -23.47 -3.71
CA GLY A 247 -7.03 -24.30 -2.49
C GLY A 247 -5.80 -24.11 -1.61
N MET A 248 -4.96 -23.08 -1.84
CA MET A 248 -3.86 -22.77 -0.92
C MET A 248 -4.40 -22.30 0.43
N PRO A 249 -3.97 -22.88 1.56
CA PRO A 249 -4.37 -22.42 2.89
C PRO A 249 -4.07 -20.94 3.12
N VAL A 250 -4.99 -20.22 3.78
CA VAL A 250 -4.87 -18.77 3.99
C VAL A 250 -3.61 -18.40 4.78
N GLU A 251 -3.18 -19.24 5.69
CA GLU A 251 -1.96 -19.08 6.48
C GLU A 251 -0.71 -19.15 5.60
N GLN A 252 -0.70 -19.98 4.57
CA GLN A 252 0.40 -20.05 3.60
C GLN A 252 0.40 -18.80 2.72
N VAL A 253 -0.76 -18.34 2.26
CA VAL A 253 -0.88 -17.07 1.53
C VAL A 253 -0.45 -15.89 2.39
N GLN A 254 -0.80 -15.87 3.68
CA GLN A 254 -0.34 -14.87 4.65
C GLN A 254 1.19 -14.81 4.70
N LYS A 255 1.85 -15.97 4.83
CA LYS A 255 3.33 -16.08 4.86
C LYS A 255 3.95 -15.61 3.54
N LEU A 256 3.42 -16.06 2.40
CA LEU A 256 3.88 -15.61 1.07
C LEU A 256 3.82 -14.10 0.91
N LEU A 257 2.74 -13.50 1.37
CA LEU A 257 2.54 -12.06 1.28
C LEU A 257 3.31 -11.27 2.35
N GLY A 258 3.71 -11.91 3.45
CA GLY A 258 4.30 -11.24 4.61
C GLY A 258 3.30 -10.29 5.27
N HIS A 259 2.06 -10.74 5.50
CA HIS A 259 1.09 -10.03 6.31
C HIS A 259 1.28 -10.36 7.78
N VAL A 260 1.43 -9.34 8.62
CA VAL A 260 1.55 -9.49 10.07
C VAL A 260 0.24 -9.99 10.67
N LYS A 261 -0.90 -9.53 10.13
CA LYS A 261 -2.24 -9.87 10.60
C LYS A 261 -2.95 -10.72 9.55
N ILE A 262 -3.58 -11.81 9.98
CA ILE A 262 -4.30 -12.72 9.10
C ILE A 262 -5.55 -12.06 8.50
N GLU A 263 -6.17 -11.12 9.22
CA GLU A 263 -7.35 -10.39 8.76
C GLU A 263 -7.11 -9.67 7.44
N THR A 264 -5.86 -9.21 7.20
CA THR A 264 -5.48 -8.59 5.93
C THR A 264 -5.50 -9.59 4.76
N THR A 265 -5.22 -10.87 5.03
CA THR A 265 -5.27 -11.95 4.03
C THR A 265 -6.70 -12.45 3.85
N MET A 266 -7.48 -12.48 4.93
CA MET A 266 -8.89 -12.86 4.88
C MET A 266 -9.75 -11.95 3.98
N GLU A 267 -9.35 -10.69 3.79
CA GLU A 267 -10.00 -9.80 2.80
C GLU A 267 -10.00 -10.40 1.37
N TYR A 268 -9.06 -11.27 1.04
CA TYR A 268 -8.98 -11.97 -0.25
C TYR A 268 -9.81 -13.27 -0.29
N ALA A 269 -10.07 -13.87 0.87
CA ALA A 269 -10.85 -15.09 1.00
C ALA A 269 -12.36 -14.87 0.95
N LEU A 270 -12.83 -13.65 1.23
CA LEU A 270 -14.27 -13.30 1.26
C LEU A 270 -14.98 -13.34 -0.12
N VAL A 271 -14.28 -13.71 -1.17
CA VAL A 271 -14.72 -13.49 -2.55
C VAL A 271 -15.53 -14.64 -3.14
N SER A 272 -15.63 -15.83 -2.50
CA SER A 272 -16.28 -16.95 -3.21
C SER A 272 -17.05 -17.94 -2.34
N GLN A 273 -18.39 -17.84 -2.37
CA GLN A 273 -19.28 -18.93 -1.90
C GLN A 273 -19.08 -20.22 -2.72
N SER A 274 -18.62 -20.13 -3.97
CA SER A 274 -18.31 -21.30 -4.82
C SER A 274 -17.20 -22.17 -4.20
N ASN A 275 -16.23 -21.55 -3.55
CA ASN A 275 -15.15 -22.28 -2.88
C ASN A 275 -15.62 -23.04 -1.64
N VAL A 276 -16.61 -22.54 -0.90
CA VAL A 276 -17.20 -23.26 0.25
C VAL A 276 -17.85 -24.54 -0.24
N LYS A 277 -18.63 -24.48 -1.32
CA LYS A 277 -19.30 -25.66 -1.92
C LYS A 277 -18.28 -26.67 -2.46
N ALA A 278 -17.23 -26.21 -3.13
CA ALA A 278 -16.17 -27.09 -3.64
C ALA A 278 -15.38 -27.76 -2.49
N SER A 279 -15.05 -26.99 -1.46
CA SER A 279 -14.36 -27.51 -0.28
C SER A 279 -15.24 -28.50 0.50
N HIS A 280 -16.54 -28.20 0.68
CA HIS A 280 -17.45 -29.14 1.31
C HIS A 280 -17.46 -30.48 0.57
N ARG A 281 -17.62 -30.47 -0.76
CA ARG A 281 -17.59 -31.68 -1.58
C ARG A 281 -16.26 -32.42 -1.52
N ARG A 282 -15.13 -31.71 -1.39
CA ARG A 282 -13.80 -32.33 -1.36
C ARG A 282 -13.47 -32.98 -0.03
N TYR A 283 -13.93 -32.41 1.09
CA TYR A 283 -13.51 -32.81 2.44
C TYR A 283 -14.60 -33.50 3.26
N LEU A 284 -15.86 -33.36 2.90
CA LEU A 284 -16.99 -33.85 3.67
C LEU A 284 -17.98 -34.68 2.82
N GLY A 285 -17.87 -34.67 1.53
CA GLY A 285 -18.66 -35.47 0.58
C GLY A 285 -17.78 -36.38 -0.20
#